data_f006ce83540c25a0663ff662a48e7493
#
_entry.id   f006ce83540c25a0663ff662a48e7493
#
_cell.length_a   1.000
_cell.length_b   1.000
_cell.length_c   1.000
_cell.angle_alpha   90.00
_cell.angle_beta   90.00
_cell.angle_gamma   90.00
#
_symmetry.space_group_name_H-M   'P 1'
#
loop_
_entity.id
_entity.type
_entity.pdbx_description
1 polymer ?
#
loop_
_entity_poly.entity_id
_entity_poly.type
_entity_poly.pdbx_seq_one_letter_code
_entity_poly.pdbx_strand_id
1 'polypeptide(L)'
;SAFVWHKRFLQCLEAQEKPKRWLLKDPGHLEHIPEILKTYPDARFIHIHRDPSETIPSICSLTSTVRSGFSNSSDKSLIGSQTLEFWKNVLNKYSSNRDNIDPSKIIDISYEDLIKNPLGEAKKIYSHFNFDLDIQTENSMVSYLAQSKGDHKRKHIYSPEEFGLSKEIIQNELSF
;
A
#
# COMPACT_ATOMS: atom_id res chain seq x y z
N SER A 1 11.67 19.00 4.53
CA SER A 1 11.10 17.65 4.66
C SER A 1 11.41 16.83 3.40
N ALA A 2 11.43 15.51 3.50
CA ALA A 2 11.66 14.60 2.37
C ALA A 2 10.66 14.85 1.23
N PHE A 3 9.39 15.14 1.56
CA PHE A 3 8.34 15.40 0.56
C PHE A 3 8.55 16.67 -0.25
N VAL A 4 9.29 17.67 0.23
CA VAL A 4 9.67 18.85 -0.57
C VAL A 4 10.61 18.41 -1.70
N TRP A 5 11.57 17.53 -1.42
CA TRP A 5 12.46 16.97 -2.44
C TRP A 5 11.73 16.04 -3.38
N HIS A 6 10.83 15.22 -2.88
CA HIS A 6 9.95 14.37 -3.67
C HIS A 6 9.13 15.21 -4.67
N LYS A 7 8.56 16.34 -4.24
CA LYS A 7 7.84 17.24 -5.12
C LYS A 7 8.74 17.81 -6.23
N ARG A 8 9.96 18.23 -5.89
CA ARG A 8 10.93 18.72 -6.88
C ARG A 8 11.29 17.63 -7.90
N PHE A 9 11.45 16.38 -7.43
CA PHE A 9 11.72 15.26 -8.30
C PHE A 9 10.57 15.02 -9.29
N LEU A 10 9.32 15.01 -8.83
CA LEU A 10 8.16 14.90 -9.72
C LEU A 10 8.11 16.05 -10.75
N GLN A 11 8.39 17.29 -10.32
CA GLN A 11 8.47 18.44 -11.22
C GLN A 11 9.56 18.29 -12.30
N CYS A 12 10.69 17.66 -11.98
CA CYS A 12 11.71 17.35 -12.98
C CYS A 12 11.21 16.34 -14.01
N LEU A 13 10.44 15.33 -13.58
CA LEU A 13 9.83 14.36 -14.50
C LEU A 13 8.77 15.02 -15.39
N GLU A 14 7.98 15.94 -14.85
CA GLU A 14 6.97 16.72 -15.58
C GLU A 14 7.55 17.65 -16.65
N ALA A 15 8.84 17.96 -16.57
CA ALA A 15 9.50 18.78 -17.60
C ALA A 15 9.57 18.07 -18.96
N GLN A 16 9.50 16.74 -18.99
CA GLN A 16 9.51 15.92 -20.21
C GLN A 16 8.08 15.57 -20.66
N GLU A 17 7.23 15.18 -19.74
CA GLU A 17 5.82 14.85 -19.99
C GLU A 17 4.96 15.41 -18.86
N LYS A 18 3.87 16.10 -19.21
CA LYS A 18 2.93 16.62 -18.20
C LYS A 18 1.81 15.63 -17.98
N PRO A 19 1.90 14.76 -16.96
CA PRO A 19 0.81 13.85 -16.63
C PRO A 19 -0.40 14.66 -16.13
N LYS A 20 -1.60 14.17 -16.41
CA LYS A 20 -2.83 14.76 -15.82
C LYS A 20 -2.84 14.59 -14.30
N ARG A 21 -2.24 13.50 -13.82
CA ARG A 21 -2.22 13.11 -12.40
C ARG A 21 -1.12 12.10 -12.14
N TRP A 22 -0.50 12.19 -10.98
CA TRP A 22 0.39 11.16 -10.47
C TRP A 22 -0.38 10.10 -9.70
N LEU A 23 -0.10 8.83 -9.97
CA LEU A 23 -0.50 7.71 -9.14
C LEU A 23 0.76 7.13 -8.49
N LEU A 24 0.89 7.33 -7.18
CA LEU A 24 2.07 6.94 -6.42
C LEU A 24 1.69 5.82 -5.44
N LYS A 25 2.59 4.87 -5.21
CA LYS A 25 2.37 3.78 -4.28
C LYS A 25 3.59 3.53 -3.40
N ASP A 26 3.41 3.71 -2.10
CA ASP A 26 4.39 3.35 -1.08
C ASP A 26 3.66 3.05 0.23
N PRO A 27 3.90 1.88 0.87
CA PRO A 27 3.30 1.58 2.17
C PRO A 27 3.75 2.54 3.27
N GLY A 28 4.96 3.13 3.17
CA GLY A 28 5.47 4.13 4.11
C GLY A 28 4.70 5.45 4.09
N HIS A 29 3.89 5.73 3.07
CA HIS A 29 3.02 6.90 3.06
C HIS A 29 2.01 6.90 4.21
N LEU A 30 1.65 5.72 4.74
CA LEU A 30 0.65 5.57 5.79
C LEU A 30 1.01 6.34 7.07
N GLU A 31 2.28 6.37 7.43
CA GLU A 31 2.74 7.10 8.62
C GLU A 31 3.00 8.60 8.38
N HIS A 32 2.92 9.05 7.12
CA HIS A 32 3.31 10.41 6.71
C HIS A 32 2.18 11.21 6.06
N ILE A 33 0.93 10.80 6.23
CA ILE A 33 -0.22 11.49 5.60
C ILE A 33 -0.27 12.98 5.92
N PRO A 34 -0.05 13.44 7.17
CA PRO A 34 -0.05 14.89 7.47
C PRO A 34 1.03 15.66 6.70
N GLU A 35 2.23 15.10 6.57
CA GLU A 35 3.34 15.70 5.84
C GLU A 35 3.09 15.70 4.34
N ILE A 36 2.45 14.65 3.82
CA ILE A 36 2.03 14.57 2.42
C ILE A 36 1.00 15.65 2.14
N LEU A 37 -0.05 15.77 2.94
CA LEU A 37 -1.09 16.81 2.78
C LEU A 37 -0.55 18.22 2.89
N LYS A 38 0.48 18.44 3.73
CA LYS A 38 1.17 19.74 3.80
C LYS A 38 1.89 20.09 2.50
N THR A 39 2.43 19.10 1.80
CA THR A 39 3.20 19.28 0.55
C THR A 39 2.31 19.24 -0.69
N TYR A 40 1.28 18.39 -0.65
CA TYR A 40 0.30 18.14 -1.70
C TYR A 40 -1.12 18.28 -1.11
N PRO A 41 -1.64 19.52 -0.97
CA PRO A 41 -2.94 19.74 -0.32
C PRO A 41 -4.12 19.09 -1.06
N ASP A 42 -3.94 18.79 -2.35
CA ASP A 42 -4.90 18.14 -3.24
C ASP A 42 -4.74 16.61 -3.31
N ALA A 43 -3.81 16.03 -2.54
CA ALA A 43 -3.61 14.58 -2.52
C ALA A 43 -4.91 13.84 -2.15
N ARG A 44 -5.10 12.70 -2.79
CA ARG A 44 -6.17 11.72 -2.52
C ARG A 44 -5.52 10.40 -2.13
N PHE A 45 -6.08 9.72 -1.15
CA PHE A 45 -5.54 8.47 -0.63
C PHE A 45 -6.49 7.31 -0.92
N ILE A 46 -5.94 6.24 -1.44
CA ILE A 46 -6.62 4.96 -1.56
C ILE A 46 -5.92 4.03 -0.58
N HIS A 47 -6.58 3.71 0.53
CA HIS A 47 -6.05 2.81 1.54
C HIS A 47 -6.61 1.41 1.31
N ILE A 48 -5.74 0.48 0.95
CA ILE A 48 -6.11 -0.91 0.68
C ILE A 48 -5.87 -1.72 1.94
N HIS A 49 -6.94 -2.25 2.52
CA HIS A 49 -6.91 -3.11 3.70
C HIS A 49 -6.73 -4.57 3.29
N ARG A 50 -5.77 -5.22 3.91
CA ARG A 50 -5.53 -6.65 3.77
C ARG A 50 -5.22 -7.25 5.14
N ASP A 51 -5.61 -8.51 5.35
CA ASP A 51 -5.35 -9.23 6.61
C ASP A 51 -3.85 -9.16 6.98
N PRO A 52 -3.52 -8.58 8.15
CA PRO A 52 -2.14 -8.51 8.62
C PRO A 52 -1.47 -9.88 8.73
N SER A 53 -2.24 -10.94 9.03
CA SER A 53 -1.71 -12.30 9.11
C SER A 53 -1.18 -12.84 7.78
N GLU A 54 -1.58 -12.21 6.65
CA GLU A 54 -1.04 -12.51 5.32
C GLU A 54 0.09 -11.55 4.93
N THR A 55 -0.02 -10.27 5.32
CA THR A 55 0.93 -9.24 4.89
C THR A 55 2.22 -9.26 5.68
N ILE A 56 2.17 -9.44 7.00
CA ILE A 56 3.36 -9.43 7.86
C ILE A 56 4.37 -10.54 7.48
N PRO A 57 3.96 -11.82 7.29
CA PRO A 57 4.91 -12.85 6.86
C PRO A 57 5.53 -12.57 5.49
N SER A 58 4.77 -11.96 4.57
CA SER A 58 5.27 -11.55 3.26
C SER A 58 6.35 -10.46 3.38
N ILE A 59 6.13 -9.46 4.24
CA ILE A 59 7.11 -8.40 4.51
C ILE A 59 8.36 -8.98 5.18
N CYS A 60 8.20 -9.89 6.14
CA CYS A 60 9.32 -10.58 6.78
C CYS A 60 10.18 -11.34 5.75
N SER A 61 9.55 -12.05 4.83
CA SER A 61 10.24 -12.77 3.76
C SER A 61 11.01 -11.83 2.84
N LEU A 62 10.39 -10.73 2.42
CA LEU A 62 11.07 -9.71 1.62
C LEU A 62 12.26 -9.11 2.37
N THR A 63 12.07 -8.75 3.63
CA THR A 63 13.13 -8.20 4.50
C THR A 63 14.29 -9.19 4.66
N SER A 64 13.99 -10.47 4.87
CA SER A 64 15.00 -11.52 4.95
C SER A 64 15.79 -11.65 3.65
N THR A 65 15.11 -11.62 2.52
CA THR A 65 15.75 -11.69 1.19
C THR A 65 16.67 -10.50 0.95
N VAL A 66 16.21 -9.28 1.26
CA VAL A 66 17.03 -8.08 1.10
C VAL A 66 18.23 -8.11 2.05
N ARG A 67 18.04 -8.46 3.32
CA ARG A 67 19.15 -8.55 4.30
C ARG A 67 20.21 -9.59 3.92
N SER A 68 19.80 -10.73 3.34
CA SER A 68 20.74 -11.77 2.91
C SER A 68 21.73 -11.31 1.83
N GLY A 69 21.39 -10.26 1.07
CA GLY A 69 22.31 -9.64 0.11
C GLY A 69 23.42 -8.79 0.75
N PHE A 70 23.26 -8.43 2.04
CA PHE A 70 24.17 -7.52 2.75
C PHE A 70 24.73 -8.12 4.04
N SER A 71 24.26 -9.29 4.47
CA SER A 71 24.67 -9.93 5.73
C SER A 71 24.70 -11.45 5.59
N ASN A 72 25.72 -12.08 6.16
CA ASN A 72 25.85 -13.54 6.20
C ASN A 72 24.98 -14.20 7.27
N SER A 73 24.37 -13.43 8.16
CA SER A 73 23.43 -13.94 9.18
C SER A 73 22.15 -13.12 9.18
N SER A 74 21.01 -13.77 8.97
CA SER A 74 19.71 -13.17 9.17
C SER A 74 18.93 -14.03 10.18
N ASP A 75 18.79 -13.54 11.40
CA ASP A 75 17.92 -14.15 12.39
C ASP A 75 16.47 -13.84 11.98
N LYS A 76 15.75 -14.88 11.55
CA LYS A 76 14.36 -14.76 11.10
C LYS A 76 13.42 -14.34 12.24
N SER A 77 13.62 -14.83 13.46
CA SER A 77 12.81 -14.45 14.62
C SER A 77 12.98 -12.97 14.97
N LEU A 78 14.22 -12.46 14.87
CA LEU A 78 14.50 -11.03 15.04
C LEU A 78 13.84 -10.20 13.93
N ILE A 79 13.84 -10.67 12.69
CA ILE A 79 13.12 -10.00 11.58
C ILE A 79 11.64 -9.95 11.88
N GLY A 80 11.04 -11.05 12.34
CA GLY A 80 9.63 -11.11 12.69
C GLY A 80 9.24 -10.11 13.75
N SER A 81 9.95 -10.11 14.90
CA SER A 81 9.66 -9.18 16.01
C SER A 81 9.83 -7.71 15.60
N GLN A 82 10.91 -7.38 14.90
CA GLN A 82 11.16 -6.01 14.41
C GLN A 82 10.10 -5.56 13.40
N THR A 83 9.68 -6.44 12.50
CA THR A 83 8.66 -6.13 11.50
C THR A 83 7.31 -5.87 12.16
N LEU A 84 6.92 -6.73 13.12
CA LEU A 84 5.66 -6.58 13.84
C LEU A 84 5.62 -5.28 14.64
N GLU A 85 6.67 -4.99 15.40
CA GLU A 85 6.79 -3.75 16.18
C GLU A 85 6.76 -2.50 15.29
N PHE A 86 7.49 -2.52 14.17
CA PHE A 86 7.49 -1.40 13.22
C PHE A 86 6.07 -1.12 12.70
N TRP A 87 5.36 -2.14 12.21
CA TRP A 87 4.02 -1.96 11.65
C TRP A 87 2.98 -1.61 12.71
N LYS A 88 3.11 -2.12 13.94
CA LYS A 88 2.29 -1.68 15.07
C LYS A 88 2.42 -0.17 15.30
N ASN A 89 3.64 0.34 15.30
CA ASN A 89 3.89 1.78 15.47
C ASN A 89 3.34 2.61 14.31
N VAL A 90 3.52 2.14 13.05
CA VAL A 90 2.97 2.79 11.86
C VAL A 90 1.44 2.86 11.92
N LEU A 91 0.78 1.74 12.23
CA LEU A 91 -0.68 1.68 12.29
C LEU A 91 -1.24 2.51 13.46
N ASN A 92 -0.63 2.52 14.62
CA ASN A 92 -1.01 3.38 15.74
C ASN A 92 -0.92 4.87 15.35
N LYS A 93 0.15 5.26 14.68
CA LYS A 93 0.33 6.62 14.18
C LYS A 93 -0.72 6.98 13.11
N TYR A 94 -1.00 6.05 12.21
CA TYR A 94 -2.06 6.22 11.21
C TYR A 94 -3.43 6.39 11.88
N SER A 95 -3.80 5.49 12.79
CA SER A 95 -5.08 5.51 13.49
C SER A 95 -5.28 6.85 14.22
N SER A 96 -4.26 7.34 14.93
CA SER A 96 -4.34 8.63 15.63
C SER A 96 -4.50 9.85 14.70
N ASN A 97 -4.13 9.73 13.43
CA ASN A 97 -4.27 10.79 12.44
C ASN A 97 -5.48 10.63 11.51
N ARG A 98 -6.09 9.42 11.49
CA ARG A 98 -7.15 9.05 10.54
C ARG A 98 -8.35 9.98 10.60
N ASP A 99 -8.79 10.32 11.81
CA ASP A 99 -9.96 11.17 12.05
C ASP A 99 -9.75 12.63 11.64
N ASN A 100 -8.48 13.03 11.49
CA ASN A 100 -8.12 14.38 11.04
C ASN A 100 -8.03 14.49 9.51
N ILE A 101 -8.21 13.38 8.78
CA ILE A 101 -8.20 13.39 7.32
C ILE A 101 -9.63 13.65 6.84
N ASP A 102 -9.80 14.65 5.99
CA ASP A 102 -11.07 14.92 5.32
C ASP A 102 -11.57 13.66 4.62
N PRO A 103 -12.77 13.13 4.95
CA PRO A 103 -13.31 11.92 4.34
C PRO A 103 -13.37 11.97 2.81
N SER A 104 -13.52 13.15 2.21
CA SER A 104 -13.50 13.31 0.75
C SER A 104 -12.12 13.08 0.12
N LYS A 105 -11.05 13.02 0.93
CA LYS A 105 -9.67 12.83 0.47
C LYS A 105 -9.16 11.41 0.64
N ILE A 106 -9.92 10.52 1.27
CA ILE A 106 -9.48 9.14 1.51
C ILE A 106 -10.63 8.17 1.30
N ILE A 107 -10.34 7.06 0.66
CA ILE A 107 -11.25 5.92 0.50
C ILE A 107 -10.55 4.65 0.98
N ASP A 108 -11.29 3.84 1.74
CA ASP A 108 -10.85 2.52 2.20
C ASP A 108 -11.39 1.44 1.26
N ILE A 109 -10.51 0.55 0.78
CA ILE A 109 -10.81 -0.54 -0.15
C ILE A 109 -10.35 -1.85 0.46
N SER A 110 -11.23 -2.86 0.48
CA SER A 110 -10.83 -4.22 0.82
C SER A 110 -10.01 -4.84 -0.31
N TYR A 111 -8.86 -5.44 0.04
CA TYR A 111 -8.05 -6.19 -0.91
C TYR A 111 -8.82 -7.35 -1.54
N GLU A 112 -9.67 -8.02 -0.76
CA GLU A 112 -10.48 -9.13 -1.25
C GLU A 112 -11.50 -8.67 -2.28
N ASP A 113 -12.18 -7.54 -2.05
CA ASP A 113 -13.13 -6.96 -3.01
C ASP A 113 -12.41 -6.47 -4.26
N LEU A 114 -11.24 -5.85 -4.09
CA LEU A 114 -10.41 -5.43 -5.22
C LEU A 114 -10.02 -6.60 -6.13
N ILE A 115 -9.70 -7.77 -5.56
CA ILE A 115 -9.36 -8.96 -6.36
C ILE A 115 -10.61 -9.57 -7.00
N LYS A 116 -11.74 -9.61 -6.29
CA LYS A 116 -13.00 -10.17 -6.81
C LYS A 116 -13.59 -9.33 -7.94
N ASN A 117 -13.54 -8.00 -7.80
CA ASN A 117 -14.15 -7.07 -8.74
C ASN A 117 -13.31 -5.81 -8.93
N PRO A 118 -12.11 -5.90 -9.55
CA PRO A 118 -11.19 -4.78 -9.67
C PRO A 118 -11.79 -3.58 -10.43
N LEU A 119 -12.60 -3.82 -11.45
CA LEU A 119 -13.26 -2.74 -12.19
C LEU A 119 -14.33 -2.04 -11.35
N GLY A 120 -15.09 -2.78 -10.56
CA GLY A 120 -16.09 -2.20 -9.65
C GLY A 120 -15.44 -1.34 -8.57
N GLU A 121 -14.33 -1.80 -7.98
CA GLU A 121 -13.58 -1.01 -7.01
C GLU A 121 -12.92 0.23 -7.65
N ALA A 122 -12.40 0.13 -8.87
CA ALA A 122 -11.93 1.29 -9.62
C ALA A 122 -13.04 2.33 -9.82
N LYS A 123 -14.25 1.90 -10.23
CA LYS A 123 -15.42 2.79 -10.37
C LYS A 123 -15.81 3.48 -9.06
N LYS A 124 -15.77 2.75 -7.93
CA LYS A 124 -16.00 3.34 -6.59
C LYS A 124 -14.98 4.44 -6.28
N ILE A 125 -13.69 4.22 -6.57
CA ILE A 125 -12.61 5.20 -6.37
C ILE A 125 -12.87 6.46 -7.20
N TYR A 126 -13.15 6.28 -8.50
CA TYR A 126 -13.44 7.41 -9.39
C TYR A 126 -14.66 8.22 -8.92
N SER A 127 -15.74 7.53 -8.55
CA SER A 127 -16.95 8.17 -8.02
C SER A 127 -16.69 8.91 -6.71
N HIS A 128 -15.98 8.29 -5.76
CA HIS A 128 -15.66 8.90 -4.45
C HIS A 128 -14.90 10.23 -4.59
N PHE A 129 -13.93 10.26 -5.50
CA PHE A 129 -13.12 11.46 -5.72
C PHE A 129 -13.70 12.42 -6.76
N ASN A 130 -14.89 12.17 -7.26
CA ASN A 130 -15.52 12.93 -8.35
C ASN A 130 -14.60 13.03 -9.59
N PHE A 131 -13.92 11.93 -9.93
CA PHE A 131 -13.14 11.83 -11.14
C PHE A 131 -14.02 11.33 -12.28
N ASP A 132 -13.86 11.93 -13.45
CA ASP A 132 -14.50 11.43 -14.67
C ASP A 132 -13.81 10.14 -15.13
N LEU A 133 -14.62 9.08 -15.29
CA LEU A 133 -14.18 7.81 -15.86
C LEU A 133 -14.76 7.67 -17.25
N ASP A 134 -14.02 8.13 -18.24
CA ASP A 134 -14.44 8.01 -19.62
C ASP A 134 -14.47 6.56 -20.12
N ILE A 135 -15.26 6.31 -21.15
CA ILE A 135 -15.45 4.97 -21.72
C ILE A 135 -14.14 4.37 -22.27
N GLN A 136 -13.23 5.21 -22.75
CA GLN A 136 -11.93 4.75 -23.29
C GLN A 136 -11.05 4.21 -22.14
N THR A 137 -11.00 4.91 -21.02
CA THR A 137 -10.29 4.49 -19.81
C THR A 137 -10.89 3.20 -19.26
N GLU A 138 -12.22 3.11 -19.17
CA GLU A 138 -12.91 1.89 -18.72
C GLU A 138 -12.58 0.69 -19.63
N ASN A 139 -12.69 0.85 -20.94
CA ASN A 139 -12.35 -0.19 -21.91
C ASN A 139 -10.87 -0.63 -21.80
N SER A 140 -9.96 0.30 -21.56
CA SER A 140 -8.54 0.00 -21.34
C SER A 140 -8.33 -0.87 -20.08
N MET A 141 -9.03 -0.56 -18.98
CA MET A 141 -9.00 -1.38 -17.76
C MET A 141 -9.54 -2.79 -18.01
N VAL A 142 -10.67 -2.91 -18.72
CA VAL A 142 -11.25 -4.22 -19.07
C VAL A 142 -10.28 -5.04 -19.92
N SER A 143 -9.65 -4.42 -20.92
CA SER A 143 -8.68 -5.07 -21.79
C SER A 143 -7.44 -5.56 -21.01
N TYR A 144 -6.93 -4.72 -20.10
CA TYR A 144 -5.82 -5.08 -19.23
C TYR A 144 -6.16 -6.28 -18.33
N LEU A 145 -7.34 -6.28 -17.71
CA LEU A 145 -7.80 -7.38 -16.86
C LEU A 145 -7.97 -8.69 -17.64
N ALA A 146 -8.43 -8.61 -18.89
CA ALA A 146 -8.55 -9.77 -19.75
C ALA A 146 -7.19 -10.40 -20.09
N GLN A 147 -6.18 -9.56 -20.36
CA GLN A 147 -4.81 -10.00 -20.67
C GLN A 147 -4.10 -10.57 -19.43
N SER A 148 -4.34 -10.00 -18.25
CA SER A 148 -3.68 -10.38 -16.98
C SER A 148 -4.15 -11.73 -16.44
N LYS A 149 -5.28 -12.28 -16.89
CA LYS A 149 -5.84 -13.57 -16.43
C LYS A 149 -4.94 -14.79 -16.72
N GLY A 150 -3.92 -14.66 -17.59
CA GLY A 150 -2.96 -15.72 -17.89
C GLY A 150 -1.70 -15.73 -17.03
N ASP A 151 -1.45 -14.69 -16.28
CA ASP A 151 -0.22 -14.53 -15.51
C ASP A 151 -0.38 -15.11 -14.10
N HIS A 152 -0.49 -16.45 -14.03
CA HIS A 152 -0.50 -17.18 -12.75
C HIS A 152 0.88 -17.08 -12.09
N LYS A 153 1.16 -15.96 -11.45
CA LYS A 153 2.32 -15.84 -10.56
C LYS A 153 2.22 -16.95 -9.51
N ARG A 154 3.31 -17.69 -9.33
CA ARG A 154 3.41 -18.70 -8.28
C ARG A 154 3.02 -18.03 -6.96
N LYS A 155 1.97 -18.58 -6.31
CA LYS A 155 1.55 -18.09 -5.01
C LYS A 155 2.67 -18.44 -4.02
N HIS A 156 3.43 -17.43 -3.61
CA HIS A 156 4.38 -17.62 -2.51
C HIS A 156 3.58 -17.89 -1.24
N ILE A 157 3.88 -19.01 -0.59
CA ILE A 157 3.32 -19.35 0.71
C ILE A 157 4.32 -18.86 1.75
N TYR A 158 3.88 -17.97 2.61
CA TYR A 158 4.66 -17.42 3.71
C TYR A 158 4.11 -18.00 5.01
N SER A 159 4.99 -18.57 5.84
CA SER A 159 4.64 -19.06 7.16
C SER A 159 5.09 -18.04 8.22
N PRO A 160 4.18 -17.53 9.06
CA PRO A 160 4.55 -16.65 10.16
C PRO A 160 5.50 -17.35 11.15
N GLU A 161 5.37 -18.68 11.32
CA GLU A 161 6.17 -19.49 12.23
C GLU A 161 7.67 -19.48 11.87
N GLU A 162 8.01 -19.35 10.56
CA GLU A 162 9.40 -19.16 10.12
C GLU A 162 10.06 -17.93 10.75
N PHE A 163 9.26 -16.93 11.12
CA PHE A 163 9.70 -15.66 11.69
C PHE A 163 9.38 -15.55 13.19
N GLY A 164 9.11 -16.68 13.87
CA GLY A 164 8.77 -16.71 15.28
C GLY A 164 7.44 -16.03 15.64
N LEU A 165 6.54 -15.92 14.68
CA LEU A 165 5.21 -15.32 14.84
C LEU A 165 4.12 -16.37 14.71
N SER A 166 2.91 -16.06 15.18
CA SER A 166 1.70 -16.83 14.87
C SER A 166 0.61 -15.88 14.34
N LYS A 167 -0.41 -16.43 13.71
CA LYS A 167 -1.56 -15.62 13.26
C LYS A 167 -2.21 -14.89 14.42
N GLU A 168 -2.37 -15.57 15.55
CA GLU A 168 -2.98 -15.01 16.75
C GLU A 168 -2.16 -13.82 17.29
N ILE A 169 -0.82 -13.95 17.35
CA ILE A 169 0.06 -12.85 17.77
C ILE A 169 -0.13 -11.66 16.83
N ILE A 170 -0.07 -11.87 15.52
CA ILE A 170 -0.20 -10.80 14.54
C ILE A 170 -1.57 -10.11 14.66
N GLN A 171 -2.64 -10.89 14.74
CA GLN A 171 -3.99 -10.35 14.85
C GLN A 171 -4.22 -9.59 16.16
N ASN A 172 -3.71 -10.08 17.29
CA ASN A 172 -3.83 -9.39 18.56
C ASN A 172 -3.04 -8.07 18.61
N GLU A 173 -1.88 -8.04 17.98
CA GLU A 173 -1.01 -6.85 17.99
C GLU A 173 -1.40 -5.80 16.94
N LEU A 174 -2.08 -6.20 15.85
CA LEU A 174 -2.43 -5.36 14.71
C LEU A 174 -3.95 -5.34 14.43
N SER A 175 -4.80 -5.62 15.45
CA SER A 175 -6.26 -5.43 15.33
C SER A 175 -6.61 -3.95 15.40
N PHE A 176 -7.25 -3.43 14.33
CA PHE A 176 -7.75 -2.05 14.22
C PHE A 176 -9.21 -2.06 13.78
#